data_b279569857ef3c417a0eb9dc348c0b58
#
_entry.id   b279569857ef3c417a0eb9dc348c0b58
#
_cell.length_a   1.000
_cell.length_b   1.000
_cell.length_c   1.000
_cell.angle_alpha   90.00
_cell.angle_beta   90.00
_cell.angle_gamma   90.00
#
_symmetry.space_group_name_H-M   'P 1'
#
loop_
_entity.id
_entity.type
_entity.pdbx_description
1 polymer ?
#
loop_
_entity_poly.entity_id
_entity_poly.type
_entity_poly.pdbx_seq_one_letter_code
_entity_poly.pdbx_strand_id
1 'polypeptide(L)'
;VTGVQTCALPISVWREVLGAGRVVCVLGAQAANTFTADEALTCPLWRDDPDNPRRGQTCQQQGIDAIAIAPYFGSYLGDPEQAPRVRAMSLDQLFAEISSTAIPESAGWIREYDQLAHDRGLALVSYEGGQHLVGASNDDALTQLFVSANRDPRMGQMYDAYLAQWRGAAPHGTTGLFNHFNYAERYGVFGSWGALEYVEQATSPKYASLTRYAQTPCWWAGCAVG
;
A
#
# COMPACT_ATOMS: atom_id res chain seq x y z
N VAL A 1 23.59 16.29 -4.14
CA VAL A 1 24.56 15.48 -3.33
C VAL A 1 23.90 14.70 -2.18
N THR A 2 22.63 14.86 -1.86
CA THR A 2 22.17 14.49 -0.51
C THR A 2 21.18 13.31 -0.43
N GLY A 3 20.59 12.87 -1.55
CA GLY A 3 19.55 11.82 -1.47
C GLY A 3 20.09 10.39 -1.35
N VAL A 4 21.22 10.09 -1.94
CA VAL A 4 21.70 8.70 -2.10
C VAL A 4 22.74 8.31 -1.06
N GLN A 5 23.56 9.25 -0.58
CA GLN A 5 24.35 9.03 0.64
C GLN A 5 23.47 8.66 1.84
N THR A 6 22.22 9.10 1.82
CA THR A 6 21.21 8.79 2.85
C THR A 6 20.70 7.34 2.81
N CYS A 7 20.80 6.63 1.69
CA CYS A 7 20.35 5.23 1.59
C CYS A 7 21.48 4.23 1.86
N ALA A 8 22.63 4.36 1.21
CA ALA A 8 23.71 3.37 1.30
C ALA A 8 24.37 3.30 2.68
N LEU A 9 24.57 4.44 3.35
CA LEU A 9 25.24 4.49 4.65
C LEU A 9 24.37 3.88 5.78
N PRO A 10 23.09 4.23 5.94
CA PRO A 10 22.23 3.58 6.92
C PRO A 10 22.10 2.08 6.70
N ILE A 11 21.95 1.62 5.46
CA ILE A 11 21.86 0.19 5.13
C ILE A 11 23.09 -0.56 5.61
N SER A 12 24.29 -0.05 5.31
CA SER A 12 25.54 -0.70 5.72
C SER A 12 25.69 -0.74 7.25
N VAL A 13 25.39 0.36 7.95
CA VAL A 13 25.44 0.43 9.41
C VAL A 13 24.47 -0.55 10.07
N TRP A 14 23.21 -0.60 9.60
CA TRP A 14 22.22 -1.53 10.16
C TRP A 14 22.63 -2.99 9.95
N ARG A 15 23.15 -3.32 8.77
CA ARG A 15 23.62 -4.69 8.47
C ARG A 15 24.85 -5.07 9.27
N GLU A 16 25.76 -4.12 9.54
CA GLU A 16 26.91 -4.35 10.39
C GLU A 16 26.50 -4.60 11.84
N VAL A 17 25.59 -3.77 12.39
CA VAL A 17 25.18 -3.84 13.80
C VAL A 17 24.27 -5.02 14.08
N LEU A 18 23.31 -5.30 13.21
CA LEU A 18 22.27 -6.34 13.43
C LEU A 18 22.57 -7.67 12.74
N GLY A 19 23.53 -7.68 11.82
CA GLY A 19 23.75 -8.82 10.92
C GLY A 19 22.92 -8.73 9.64
N ALA A 20 23.53 -8.97 8.49
CA ALA A 20 22.91 -8.81 7.17
C ALA A 20 21.59 -9.61 7.00
N GLY A 21 21.53 -10.82 7.55
CA GLY A 21 20.34 -11.68 7.47
C GLY A 21 19.15 -11.24 8.33
N ARG A 22 19.30 -10.18 9.14
CA ARG A 22 18.22 -9.63 10.00
C ARG A 22 17.70 -8.27 9.53
N VAL A 23 18.23 -7.77 8.42
CA VAL A 23 17.87 -6.45 7.88
C VAL A 23 17.32 -6.60 6.48
N VAL A 24 16.09 -6.19 6.27
CA VAL A 24 15.44 -6.06 4.97
C VAL A 24 15.35 -4.58 4.64
N CYS A 25 16.03 -4.15 3.58
CA CYS A 25 16.04 -2.75 3.15
C CYS A 25 14.92 -2.53 2.15
N VAL A 26 13.99 -1.65 2.47
CA VAL A 26 12.76 -1.43 1.71
C VAL A 26 12.76 -0.02 1.12
N LEU A 27 12.52 0.09 -0.19
CA LEU A 27 12.27 1.35 -0.87
C LEU A 27 10.78 1.66 -0.88
N GLY A 28 10.35 2.74 -0.23
CA GLY A 28 8.99 3.25 -0.35
C GLY A 28 8.75 3.92 -1.71
N ALA A 29 7.60 3.63 -2.33
CA ALA A 29 7.24 4.14 -3.64
C ALA A 29 5.76 4.53 -3.73
N GLN A 30 5.40 5.38 -4.69
CA GLN A 30 4.03 5.78 -4.97
C GLN A 30 3.31 4.69 -5.76
N ALA A 31 2.21 4.15 -5.25
CA ALA A 31 1.53 3.00 -5.85
C ALA A 31 1.09 3.19 -7.31
N ALA A 32 0.62 4.38 -7.68
CA ALA A 32 0.10 4.67 -9.02
C ALA A 32 1.18 5.08 -10.04
N ASN A 33 2.48 5.01 -9.70
CA ASN A 33 3.55 5.48 -10.59
C ASN A 33 4.86 4.70 -10.39
N THR A 34 5.05 3.67 -11.19
CA THR A 34 6.27 2.84 -11.19
C THR A 34 7.52 3.60 -11.64
N PHE A 35 7.37 4.66 -12.45
CA PHE A 35 8.51 5.46 -12.90
C PHE A 35 9.30 6.04 -11.74
N THR A 36 8.63 6.55 -10.71
CA THR A 36 9.32 7.13 -9.54
C THR A 36 10.11 6.10 -8.75
N ALA A 37 9.61 4.86 -8.66
CA ALA A 37 10.34 3.75 -8.05
C ALA A 37 11.56 3.35 -8.89
N ASP A 38 11.40 3.25 -10.20
CA ASP A 38 12.49 2.89 -11.12
C ASP A 38 13.61 3.93 -11.08
N GLU A 39 13.27 5.23 -11.12
CA GLU A 39 14.22 6.33 -10.95
C GLU A 39 14.97 6.25 -9.60
N ALA A 40 14.26 5.93 -8.52
CA ALA A 40 14.88 5.78 -7.21
C ALA A 40 15.80 4.55 -7.11
N LEU A 41 15.42 3.44 -7.75
CA LEU A 41 16.25 2.22 -7.81
C LEU A 41 17.50 2.40 -8.67
N THR A 42 17.37 3.07 -9.80
CA THR A 42 18.47 3.31 -10.74
C THR A 42 19.33 4.50 -10.37
N CYS A 43 18.75 5.51 -9.72
CA CYS A 43 19.34 6.78 -9.26
C CYS A 43 20.35 7.37 -10.26
N PRO A 44 19.93 7.70 -11.49
CA PRO A 44 20.83 8.03 -12.59
C PRO A 44 21.72 9.24 -12.30
N LEU A 45 21.21 10.28 -11.64
CA LEU A 45 21.98 11.46 -11.28
C LEU A 45 23.15 11.15 -10.36
N TRP A 46 22.98 10.22 -9.44
CA TRP A 46 24.07 9.78 -8.55
C TRP A 46 24.98 8.76 -9.23
N ARG A 47 24.40 7.79 -9.92
CA ARG A 47 25.14 6.75 -10.64
C ARG A 47 26.15 7.33 -11.63
N ASP A 48 25.74 8.38 -12.33
CA ASP A 48 26.52 8.96 -13.43
C ASP A 48 27.34 10.20 -12.99
N ASP A 49 27.25 10.62 -11.74
CA ASP A 49 28.01 11.73 -11.17
C ASP A 49 29.52 11.43 -11.22
N PRO A 50 30.33 12.28 -11.90
CA PRO A 50 31.78 12.08 -12.00
C PRO A 50 32.54 12.07 -10.66
N ASP A 51 32.00 12.77 -9.65
CA ASP A 51 32.59 12.87 -8.32
C ASP A 51 32.13 11.74 -7.37
N ASN A 52 31.27 10.85 -7.84
CA ASN A 52 30.79 9.73 -7.06
C ASN A 52 31.84 8.60 -6.99
N PRO A 53 32.37 8.24 -5.82
CA PRO A 53 33.33 7.15 -5.66
C PRO A 53 32.76 5.76 -6.03
N ARG A 54 31.42 5.65 -6.14
CA ARG A 54 30.69 4.45 -6.58
C ARG A 54 30.00 4.64 -7.93
N ARG A 55 30.57 5.48 -8.79
CA ARG A 55 30.05 5.73 -10.13
C ARG A 55 29.77 4.44 -10.90
N GLY A 56 28.66 4.40 -11.60
CA GLY A 56 28.19 3.22 -12.35
C GLY A 56 27.37 2.23 -11.50
N GLN A 57 27.31 2.37 -10.19
CA GLN A 57 26.44 1.56 -9.34
C GLN A 57 25.08 2.21 -9.16
N THR A 58 24.03 1.39 -9.18
CA THR A 58 22.66 1.84 -8.92
C THR A 58 22.36 1.89 -7.42
N CYS A 59 21.30 2.60 -7.02
CA CYS A 59 20.82 2.60 -5.64
C CYS A 59 20.36 1.20 -5.19
N GLN A 60 19.75 0.44 -6.07
CA GLN A 60 19.39 -0.95 -5.79
C GLN A 60 20.60 -1.79 -5.39
N GLN A 61 21.73 -1.63 -6.08
CA GLN A 61 22.98 -2.36 -5.78
C GLN A 61 23.60 -1.99 -4.44
N GLN A 62 23.10 -0.93 -3.77
CA GLN A 62 23.51 -0.61 -2.39
C GLN A 62 22.80 -1.50 -1.35
N GLY A 63 21.94 -2.42 -1.80
CA GLY A 63 21.34 -3.45 -0.96
C GLY A 63 19.86 -3.22 -0.65
N ILE A 64 19.08 -2.71 -1.60
CA ILE A 64 17.62 -2.69 -1.51
C ILE A 64 17.12 -4.11 -1.77
N ASP A 65 16.27 -4.64 -0.88
CA ASP A 65 15.74 -6.00 -0.91
C ASP A 65 14.27 -6.03 -1.38
N ALA A 66 13.53 -4.94 -1.18
CA ALA A 66 12.11 -4.87 -1.49
C ALA A 66 11.67 -3.46 -1.92
N ILE A 67 10.57 -3.40 -2.67
CA ILE A 67 9.80 -2.19 -2.92
C ILE A 67 8.55 -2.23 -2.03
N ALA A 68 8.18 -1.09 -1.44
CA ALA A 68 6.95 -0.97 -0.67
C ALA A 68 6.03 0.07 -1.28
N ILE A 69 4.76 -0.27 -1.43
CA ILE A 69 3.72 0.62 -1.94
C ILE A 69 2.56 0.74 -0.95
N ALA A 70 1.71 1.75 -1.14
CA ALA A 70 0.44 1.91 -0.43
C ALA A 70 -0.72 1.80 -1.45
N PRO A 71 -1.15 0.60 -1.81
CA PRO A 71 -2.12 0.38 -2.88
C PRO A 71 -3.56 0.61 -2.40
N TYR A 72 -3.85 1.77 -1.84
CA TYR A 72 -5.21 2.12 -1.41
C TYR A 72 -6.22 2.03 -2.54
N PHE A 73 -7.46 1.66 -2.24
CA PHE A 73 -8.54 1.71 -3.20
C PHE A 73 -9.53 2.84 -2.93
N GLY A 74 -10.06 3.45 -3.98
CA GLY A 74 -11.17 4.39 -3.94
C GLY A 74 -10.81 5.84 -3.61
N SER A 75 -9.54 6.24 -3.68
CA SER A 75 -9.11 7.62 -3.42
C SER A 75 -9.82 8.64 -4.31
N TYR A 76 -9.98 8.34 -5.59
CA TYR A 76 -10.62 9.24 -6.55
C TYR A 76 -12.08 9.57 -6.22
N LEU A 77 -12.77 8.71 -5.45
CA LEU A 77 -14.16 8.93 -5.04
C LEU A 77 -14.35 10.17 -4.17
N GLY A 78 -13.27 10.60 -3.49
CA GLY A 78 -13.25 11.83 -2.67
C GLY A 78 -12.74 13.07 -3.40
N ASP A 79 -12.27 12.94 -4.63
CA ASP A 79 -11.73 14.06 -5.39
C ASP A 79 -12.80 15.13 -5.64
N PRO A 80 -12.44 16.43 -5.62
CA PRO A 80 -13.38 17.52 -5.80
C PRO A 80 -14.24 17.40 -7.07
N GLU A 81 -13.69 16.86 -8.14
CA GLU A 81 -14.39 16.65 -9.42
C GLU A 81 -15.42 15.51 -9.35
N GLN A 82 -15.17 14.49 -8.53
CA GLN A 82 -16.06 13.34 -8.35
C GLN A 82 -17.07 13.54 -7.21
N ALA A 83 -16.75 14.36 -6.22
CA ALA A 83 -17.54 14.55 -5.02
C ALA A 83 -19.04 14.85 -5.28
N PRO A 84 -19.44 15.72 -6.26
CA PRO A 84 -20.84 15.98 -6.54
C PRO A 84 -21.60 14.72 -7.02
N ARG A 85 -20.97 13.89 -7.83
CA ARG A 85 -21.53 12.61 -8.31
C ARG A 85 -21.60 11.58 -7.19
N VAL A 86 -20.52 11.41 -6.46
CA VAL A 86 -20.39 10.39 -5.41
C VAL A 86 -21.33 10.68 -4.24
N ARG A 87 -21.44 11.95 -3.82
CA ARG A 87 -22.36 12.37 -2.76
C ARG A 87 -23.82 12.04 -3.04
N ALA A 88 -24.23 11.97 -4.32
CA ALA A 88 -25.57 11.63 -4.73
C ALA A 88 -25.82 10.11 -4.82
N MET A 89 -24.81 9.27 -4.61
CA MET A 89 -24.95 7.82 -4.67
C MET A 89 -25.68 7.26 -3.47
N SER A 90 -26.43 6.19 -3.70
CA SER A 90 -26.81 5.26 -2.64
C SER A 90 -25.61 4.40 -2.21
N LEU A 91 -25.69 3.75 -1.05
CA LEU A 91 -24.67 2.77 -0.64
C LEU A 91 -24.51 1.64 -1.67
N ASP A 92 -25.60 1.20 -2.31
CA ASP A 92 -25.54 0.15 -3.33
C ASP A 92 -24.71 0.60 -4.54
N GLN A 93 -24.92 1.85 -4.99
CA GLN A 93 -24.15 2.42 -6.10
C GLN A 93 -22.67 2.61 -5.72
N LEU A 94 -22.39 3.06 -4.50
CA LEU A 94 -21.03 3.22 -4.02
C LEU A 94 -20.30 1.88 -3.95
N PHE A 95 -20.92 0.83 -3.40
CA PHE A 95 -20.29 -0.49 -3.34
C PHE A 95 -20.12 -1.13 -4.72
N ALA A 96 -21.07 -0.89 -5.65
CA ALA A 96 -20.90 -1.31 -7.04
C ALA A 96 -19.70 -0.64 -7.70
N GLU A 97 -19.50 0.67 -7.50
CA GLU A 97 -18.36 1.43 -8.00
C GLU A 97 -17.04 0.94 -7.37
N ILE A 98 -17.00 0.71 -6.06
CA ILE A 98 -15.83 0.17 -5.36
C ILE A 98 -15.43 -1.19 -5.95
N SER A 99 -16.39 -2.08 -6.12
CA SER A 99 -16.14 -3.43 -6.62
C SER A 99 -15.72 -3.46 -8.09
N SER A 100 -16.36 -2.63 -8.94
CA SER A 100 -16.16 -2.69 -10.39
C SER A 100 -15.01 -1.80 -10.88
N THR A 101 -14.60 -0.81 -10.10
CA THR A 101 -13.63 0.18 -10.54
C THR A 101 -12.47 0.37 -9.53
N ALA A 102 -12.76 0.73 -8.29
CA ALA A 102 -11.72 1.12 -7.34
C ALA A 102 -10.78 -0.04 -6.95
N ILE A 103 -11.31 -1.23 -6.68
CA ILE A 103 -10.48 -2.41 -6.39
C ILE A 103 -9.72 -2.88 -7.63
N PRO A 104 -10.31 -3.00 -8.84
CA PRO A 104 -9.58 -3.29 -10.06
C PRO A 104 -8.46 -2.29 -10.41
N GLU A 105 -8.65 -1.00 -10.14
CA GLU A 105 -7.61 0.03 -10.31
C GLU A 105 -6.40 -0.26 -9.42
N SER A 106 -6.63 -0.45 -8.12
CA SER A 106 -5.57 -0.82 -7.17
C SER A 106 -4.86 -2.13 -7.56
N ALA A 107 -5.61 -3.12 -8.05
CA ALA A 107 -5.05 -4.36 -8.58
C ALA A 107 -4.18 -4.12 -9.84
N GLY A 108 -4.48 -3.10 -10.63
CA GLY A 108 -3.65 -2.64 -11.75
C GLY A 108 -2.27 -2.20 -11.27
N TRP A 109 -2.21 -1.34 -10.26
CA TRP A 109 -0.94 -0.88 -9.67
C TRP A 109 -0.14 -2.03 -9.06
N ILE A 110 -0.80 -2.98 -8.39
CA ILE A 110 -0.14 -4.17 -7.84
C ILE A 110 0.52 -4.98 -8.97
N ARG A 111 -0.15 -5.18 -10.11
CA ARG A 111 0.44 -5.90 -11.27
C ARG A 111 1.66 -5.20 -11.85
N GLU A 112 1.59 -3.87 -12.00
CA GLU A 112 2.70 -3.07 -12.53
C GLU A 112 3.92 -3.15 -11.61
N TYR A 113 3.70 -3.08 -10.29
CA TYR A 113 4.77 -3.22 -9.31
C TYR A 113 5.28 -4.66 -9.15
N ASP A 114 4.43 -5.68 -9.33
CA ASP A 114 4.87 -7.07 -9.37
C ASP A 114 5.82 -7.31 -10.57
N GLN A 115 5.50 -6.75 -11.73
CA GLN A 115 6.39 -6.80 -12.89
C GLN A 115 7.73 -6.08 -12.61
N LEU A 116 7.69 -4.85 -12.08
CA LEU A 116 8.90 -4.11 -11.75
C LEU A 116 9.77 -4.85 -10.72
N ALA A 117 9.15 -5.37 -9.67
CA ALA A 117 9.83 -6.12 -8.62
C ALA A 117 10.46 -7.41 -9.17
N HIS A 118 9.72 -8.15 -10.00
CA HIS A 118 10.22 -9.35 -10.68
C HIS A 118 11.44 -9.03 -11.55
N ASP A 119 11.35 -8.02 -12.42
CA ASP A 119 12.44 -7.64 -13.35
C ASP A 119 13.69 -7.17 -12.62
N ARG A 120 13.52 -6.68 -11.38
CA ARG A 120 14.60 -6.21 -10.52
C ARG A 120 15.07 -7.25 -9.49
N GLY A 121 14.42 -8.42 -9.41
CA GLY A 121 14.74 -9.44 -8.40
C GLY A 121 14.46 -9.00 -6.97
N LEU A 122 13.43 -8.18 -6.76
CA LEU A 122 13.01 -7.61 -5.48
C LEU A 122 11.69 -8.23 -5.00
N ALA A 123 11.46 -8.18 -3.68
CA ALA A 123 10.13 -8.44 -3.13
C ALA A 123 9.24 -7.18 -3.25
N LEU A 124 7.92 -7.39 -3.30
CA LEU A 124 6.92 -6.33 -3.19
C LEU A 124 6.20 -6.44 -1.84
N VAL A 125 6.18 -5.36 -1.06
CA VAL A 125 5.47 -5.30 0.22
C VAL A 125 4.56 -4.08 0.27
N SER A 126 3.58 -4.07 1.18
CA SER A 126 2.78 -2.89 1.46
C SER A 126 3.22 -2.29 2.78
N TYR A 127 3.61 -0.99 2.78
CA TYR A 127 3.90 -0.28 4.02
C TYR A 127 2.62 0.22 4.70
N GLU A 128 1.55 0.44 3.92
CA GLU A 128 0.20 0.72 4.38
C GLU A 128 -0.80 0.45 3.25
N GLY A 129 -2.08 0.27 3.58
CA GLY A 129 -3.12 0.07 2.58
C GLY A 129 -4.49 -0.11 3.21
N GLY A 130 -5.50 -0.13 2.35
CA GLY A 130 -6.91 -0.22 2.74
C GLY A 130 -7.81 0.60 1.84
N GLN A 131 -8.97 1.00 2.34
CA GLN A 131 -9.85 1.93 1.65
C GLN A 131 -9.39 3.38 1.84
N HIS A 132 -9.58 4.22 0.83
CA HIS A 132 -9.30 5.66 0.86
C HIS A 132 -10.57 6.46 0.53
N LEU A 133 -11.64 6.20 1.29
CA LEU A 133 -12.90 6.93 1.18
C LEU A 133 -12.83 8.17 2.07
N VAL A 134 -12.27 9.24 1.55
CA VAL A 134 -12.16 10.53 2.21
C VAL A 134 -12.37 11.65 1.20
N GLY A 135 -13.14 12.67 1.57
CA GLY A 135 -13.41 13.83 0.73
C GLY A 135 -12.93 15.13 1.39
N ALA A 136 -13.34 16.26 0.81
CA ALA A 136 -13.05 17.56 1.42
C ALA A 136 -13.71 17.68 2.80
N SER A 137 -13.00 18.27 3.75
CA SER A 137 -13.42 18.37 5.15
C SER A 137 -14.70 19.20 5.41
N ASN A 138 -15.15 19.96 4.42
CA ASN A 138 -16.38 20.73 4.46
C ASN A 138 -17.55 20.09 3.70
N ASP A 139 -17.44 18.83 3.28
CA ASP A 139 -18.52 18.08 2.64
C ASP A 139 -19.09 17.03 3.61
N ASP A 140 -20.01 17.47 4.46
CA ASP A 140 -20.61 16.62 5.49
C ASP A 140 -21.42 15.46 4.87
N ALA A 141 -22.09 15.67 3.74
CA ALA A 141 -22.91 14.64 3.10
C ALA A 141 -22.04 13.51 2.52
N LEU A 142 -20.92 13.87 1.88
CA LEU A 142 -19.95 12.89 1.39
C LEU A 142 -19.28 12.14 2.54
N THR A 143 -18.90 12.88 3.60
CA THR A 143 -18.35 12.29 4.83
C THR A 143 -19.31 11.27 5.44
N GLN A 144 -20.60 11.58 5.57
CA GLN A 144 -21.60 10.66 6.11
C GLN A 144 -21.80 9.43 5.24
N LEU A 145 -21.77 9.57 3.91
CA LEU A 145 -21.84 8.45 2.99
C LEU A 145 -20.63 7.50 3.20
N PHE A 146 -19.42 8.03 3.28
CA PHE A 146 -18.20 7.24 3.47
C PHE A 146 -18.12 6.59 4.85
N VAL A 147 -18.51 7.28 5.91
CA VAL A 147 -18.61 6.71 7.26
C VAL A 147 -19.65 5.57 7.29
N SER A 148 -20.81 5.78 6.67
CA SER A 148 -21.86 4.75 6.56
C SER A 148 -21.36 3.53 5.80
N ALA A 149 -20.66 3.72 4.70
CA ALA A 149 -20.06 2.62 3.92
C ALA A 149 -19.03 1.84 4.76
N ASN A 150 -18.21 2.52 5.55
CA ASN A 150 -17.22 1.85 6.40
C ASN A 150 -17.83 1.01 7.53
N ARG A 151 -19.06 1.32 7.95
CA ARG A 151 -19.83 0.55 8.95
C ARG A 151 -20.69 -0.56 8.35
N ASP A 152 -20.96 -0.49 7.06
CA ASP A 152 -21.79 -1.47 6.35
C ASP A 152 -21.07 -2.84 6.24
N PRO A 153 -21.75 -3.96 6.47
CA PRO A 153 -21.16 -5.30 6.33
C PRO A 153 -20.47 -5.57 5.00
N ARG A 154 -20.93 -4.93 3.91
CA ARG A 154 -20.33 -5.05 2.58
C ARG A 154 -18.89 -4.52 2.51
N MET A 155 -18.50 -3.61 3.38
CA MET A 155 -17.09 -3.17 3.46
C MET A 155 -16.16 -4.34 3.78
N GLY A 156 -16.59 -5.30 4.59
CA GLY A 156 -15.83 -6.53 4.82
C GLY A 156 -15.64 -7.35 3.54
N GLN A 157 -16.68 -7.44 2.69
CA GLN A 157 -16.58 -8.11 1.39
C GLN A 157 -15.63 -7.37 0.43
N MET A 158 -15.62 -6.02 0.46
CA MET A 158 -14.66 -5.24 -0.32
C MET A 158 -13.23 -5.50 0.15
N TYR A 159 -13.00 -5.59 1.47
CA TYR A 159 -11.69 -5.94 2.01
C TYR A 159 -11.28 -7.37 1.65
N ASP A 160 -12.19 -8.34 1.69
CA ASP A 160 -11.90 -9.72 1.25
C ASP A 160 -11.46 -9.74 -0.23
N ALA A 161 -12.17 -9.01 -1.10
CA ALA A 161 -11.81 -8.89 -2.51
C ALA A 161 -10.47 -8.16 -2.71
N TYR A 162 -10.25 -7.05 -2.01
CA TYR A 162 -9.04 -6.26 -2.09
C TYR A 162 -7.79 -7.05 -1.63
N LEU A 163 -7.88 -7.74 -0.49
CA LEU A 163 -6.78 -8.55 0.02
C LEU A 163 -6.51 -9.79 -0.86
N ALA A 164 -7.54 -10.34 -1.50
CA ALA A 164 -7.37 -11.37 -2.52
C ALA A 164 -6.59 -10.84 -3.74
N GLN A 165 -6.79 -9.56 -4.12
CA GLN A 165 -6.03 -8.93 -5.21
C GLN A 165 -4.55 -8.72 -4.84
N TRP A 166 -4.23 -8.40 -3.58
CA TRP A 166 -2.83 -8.28 -3.15
C TRP A 166 -2.01 -9.52 -3.51
N ARG A 167 -2.57 -10.69 -3.34
CA ARG A 167 -1.95 -11.97 -3.69
C ARG A 167 -2.20 -12.37 -5.15
N GLY A 168 -3.45 -12.22 -5.64
CA GLY A 168 -3.90 -12.75 -6.93
C GLY A 168 -3.54 -11.88 -8.13
N ALA A 169 -3.33 -10.58 -7.94
CA ALA A 169 -2.94 -9.67 -9.02
C ALA A 169 -1.43 -9.64 -9.29
N ALA A 170 -0.63 -10.41 -8.54
CA ALA A 170 0.82 -10.52 -8.68
C ALA A 170 1.20 -11.84 -9.38
N PRO A 171 1.17 -11.92 -10.72
CA PRO A 171 1.41 -13.16 -11.46
C PRO A 171 2.83 -13.72 -11.27
N HIS A 172 3.81 -12.86 -10.95
CA HIS A 172 5.18 -13.28 -10.66
C HIS A 172 5.39 -13.69 -9.21
N GLY A 173 4.39 -13.49 -8.34
CA GLY A 173 4.43 -13.90 -6.95
C GLY A 173 5.40 -13.12 -6.08
N THR A 174 5.70 -11.86 -6.45
CA THR A 174 6.64 -11.01 -5.68
C THR A 174 6.02 -10.42 -4.41
N THR A 175 4.67 -10.41 -4.29
CA THR A 175 3.98 -9.84 -3.12
C THR A 175 4.23 -10.64 -1.86
N GLY A 176 4.48 -9.91 -0.76
CA GLY A 176 4.72 -10.48 0.56
C GLY A 176 3.87 -9.79 1.64
N LEU A 177 4.54 -9.26 2.67
CA LEU A 177 3.91 -8.59 3.80
C LEU A 177 2.97 -7.48 3.35
N PHE A 178 1.76 -7.47 3.91
CA PHE A 178 0.77 -6.42 3.76
C PHE A 178 0.48 -5.77 5.12
N ASN A 179 0.65 -4.45 5.22
CA ASN A 179 0.27 -3.67 6.39
C ASN A 179 -1.02 -2.90 6.11
N HIS A 180 -1.99 -3.02 6.99
CA HIS A 180 -3.22 -2.23 6.95
C HIS A 180 -3.04 -0.91 7.73
N PHE A 181 -3.50 0.18 7.21
CA PHE A 181 -3.56 1.47 7.88
C PHE A 181 -5.01 1.80 8.27
N ASN A 182 -5.33 1.89 9.57
CA ASN A 182 -4.58 1.57 10.78
C ASN A 182 -5.40 0.63 11.70
N TYR A 183 -4.96 0.40 12.95
CA TYR A 183 -5.65 -0.52 13.85
C TYR A 183 -7.00 0.04 14.33
N ALA A 184 -7.02 1.23 14.97
CA ALA A 184 -8.23 1.85 15.50
C ALA A 184 -8.17 3.37 15.35
N GLU A 185 -9.24 3.94 14.78
CA GLU A 185 -9.36 5.38 14.59
C GLU A 185 -10.83 5.76 14.43
N ARG A 186 -11.26 6.85 15.08
CA ARG A 186 -12.61 7.36 14.96
C ARG A 186 -12.94 7.75 13.52
N TYR A 187 -14.03 7.19 12.99
CA TYR A 187 -14.50 7.50 11.64
C TYR A 187 -15.07 8.92 11.56
N GLY A 188 -14.71 9.65 10.53
CA GLY A 188 -15.14 11.03 10.36
C GLY A 188 -14.51 11.76 9.18
N VAL A 189 -14.45 13.07 9.30
CA VAL A 189 -14.02 14.00 8.25
C VAL A 189 -12.57 13.79 7.79
N PHE A 190 -11.71 13.27 8.64
CA PHE A 190 -10.32 12.96 8.30
C PHE A 190 -10.12 11.55 7.72
N GLY A 191 -11.20 10.86 7.45
CA GLY A 191 -11.24 9.49 6.94
C GLY A 191 -11.80 8.49 7.95
N SER A 192 -11.83 7.24 7.54
CA SER A 192 -12.32 6.11 8.34
C SER A 192 -11.30 4.97 8.24
N TRP A 193 -10.06 5.28 8.59
CA TRP A 193 -8.91 4.42 8.32
C TRP A 193 -8.87 3.18 9.20
N GLY A 194 -9.16 3.32 10.49
CA GLY A 194 -9.09 2.22 11.46
C GLY A 194 -9.81 0.96 11.02
N ALA A 195 -9.20 -0.18 11.23
CA ALA A 195 -9.90 -1.46 11.19
C ALA A 195 -11.08 -1.47 12.18
N LEU A 196 -10.88 -0.83 13.32
CA LEU A 196 -11.90 -0.54 14.34
C LEU A 196 -12.10 0.98 14.47
N GLU A 197 -13.26 1.43 14.99
CA GLU A 197 -13.50 2.84 15.29
C GLU A 197 -12.90 3.27 16.63
N TYR A 198 -12.72 2.33 17.56
CA TYR A 198 -12.12 2.52 18.89
C TYR A 198 -11.55 1.20 19.40
N VAL A 199 -10.60 1.28 20.32
CA VAL A 199 -9.78 0.13 20.75
C VAL A 199 -10.61 -0.99 21.39
N GLU A 200 -11.67 -0.62 22.13
CA GLU A 200 -12.54 -1.59 22.83
C GLU A 200 -13.62 -2.20 21.93
N GLN A 201 -13.71 -1.81 20.67
CA GLN A 201 -14.66 -2.39 19.73
C GLN A 201 -14.30 -3.85 19.45
N ALA A 202 -15.21 -4.76 19.75
CA ALA A 202 -14.95 -6.19 19.64
C ALA A 202 -14.70 -6.66 18.20
N THR A 203 -15.37 -6.04 17.21
CA THR A 203 -15.23 -6.36 15.79
C THR A 203 -15.81 -5.27 14.90
N SER A 204 -15.41 -5.28 13.63
CA SER A 204 -16.00 -4.50 12.55
C SER A 204 -15.93 -5.30 11.26
N PRO A 205 -16.62 -4.90 10.16
CA PRO A 205 -16.50 -5.56 8.87
C PRO A 205 -15.06 -5.64 8.35
N LYS A 206 -14.28 -4.55 8.49
CA LYS A 206 -12.86 -4.50 8.10
C LYS A 206 -12.01 -5.40 8.97
N TYR A 207 -12.13 -5.30 10.29
CA TYR A 207 -11.36 -6.08 11.25
C TYR A 207 -11.56 -7.58 11.07
N ALA A 208 -12.82 -8.01 10.87
CA ALA A 208 -13.13 -9.41 10.63
C ALA A 208 -12.48 -9.94 9.34
N SER A 209 -12.47 -9.15 8.25
CA SER A 209 -11.79 -9.51 7.01
C SER A 209 -10.28 -9.60 7.19
N LEU A 210 -9.66 -8.60 7.81
CA LEU A 210 -8.22 -8.58 8.09
C LEU A 210 -7.79 -9.76 8.96
N THR A 211 -8.58 -10.12 9.98
CA THR A 211 -8.32 -11.28 10.84
C THR A 211 -8.38 -12.58 10.06
N ARG A 212 -9.38 -12.76 9.18
CA ARG A 212 -9.45 -13.93 8.30
C ARG A 212 -8.22 -14.03 7.38
N TYR A 213 -7.84 -12.88 6.80
CA TYR A 213 -6.67 -12.82 5.93
C TYR A 213 -5.36 -13.17 6.65
N ALA A 214 -5.18 -12.68 7.87
CA ALA A 214 -4.02 -12.99 8.70
C ALA A 214 -3.91 -14.46 9.08
N GLN A 215 -5.03 -15.20 9.05
CA GLN A 215 -5.07 -16.65 9.33
C GLN A 215 -4.86 -17.51 8.05
N THR A 216 -4.70 -16.89 6.87
CA THR A 216 -4.42 -17.66 5.66
C THR A 216 -3.01 -18.27 5.70
N PRO A 217 -2.78 -19.43 5.06
CA PRO A 217 -1.44 -19.99 5.00
C PRO A 217 -0.44 -19.04 4.35
N CYS A 218 0.78 -19.04 4.85
CA CYS A 218 1.89 -18.32 4.27
C CYS A 218 2.08 -18.64 2.78
N TRP A 219 2.39 -17.63 1.96
CA TRP A 219 2.62 -17.80 0.53
C TRP A 219 3.92 -17.18 0.02
N TRP A 220 4.67 -16.45 0.86
CA TRP A 220 5.97 -15.89 0.47
C TRP A 220 7.09 -16.40 1.36
N ALA A 221 8.31 -16.39 0.84
CA ALA A 221 9.46 -17.03 1.50
C ALA A 221 9.84 -16.42 2.86
N GLY A 222 9.51 -15.14 3.11
CA GLY A 222 9.77 -14.49 4.38
C GLY A 222 8.66 -14.62 5.43
N CYS A 223 7.59 -15.35 5.11
CA CYS A 223 6.48 -15.60 6.02
C CYS A 223 6.87 -16.72 6.99
N ALA A 224 7.75 -16.39 7.93
CA ALA A 224 8.11 -17.34 8.98
C ALA A 224 6.88 -17.61 9.86
N VAL A 225 6.49 -18.86 9.95
CA VAL A 225 5.58 -19.34 10.98
C VAL A 225 6.37 -19.30 12.28
N GLY A 226 6.01 -18.39 13.18
CA GLY A 226 6.53 -18.39 14.54
C GLY A 226 5.96 -19.54 15.34
#